data_80c4fd551fd0449d1cd36b213b975bed
#
_entry.id   80c4fd551fd0449d1cd36b213b975bed
#
_cell.length_a   1.000
_cell.length_b   1.000
_cell.length_c   1.000
_cell.angle_alpha   90.00
_cell.angle_beta   90.00
_cell.angle_gamma   90.00
#
_symmetry.space_group_name_H-M   'P 1'
#
loop_
_entity.id
_entity.type
_entity.pdbx_description
1 polymer ?
#
loop_
_entity_poly.entity_id
_entity_poly.type
_entity_poly.pdbx_seq_one_letter_code
_entity_poly.pdbx_strand_id
1 'polypeptide(L)'
;MPGSRLVPPVSTIPDAEEIKLRWGVAKEVLADPNEKIEIPGLGDRGPRLLSRQALAAVIEPRVEELFTLTQQVIRESGYEELLSSGIVLTGGTSLLPGITELAEDVFLKPARIGWPQYDGTLADVVKNPRFATAMGLLVEADSQRRRGRKIAQQTGSFKQTFKRMKEWIVGNF
;
A
#
# COMPACT_ATOMS: atom_id res chain seq x y z
N MET A 1 -25.55 20.01 5.65
CA MET A 1 -24.16 19.52 5.63
C MET A 1 -23.74 19.23 7.06
N PRO A 2 -23.57 18.00 7.50
CA PRO A 2 -23.02 17.71 8.82
C PRO A 2 -21.50 17.91 8.75
N GLY A 3 -21.00 18.79 9.63
CA GLY A 3 -19.61 19.19 9.67
C GLY A 3 -18.70 18.00 9.91
N SER A 4 -17.68 17.90 9.08
CA SER A 4 -16.55 17.01 9.27
C SER A 4 -15.94 17.28 10.66
N ARG A 5 -16.18 16.40 11.61
CA ARG A 5 -15.39 16.38 12.84
C ARG A 5 -13.98 15.99 12.44
N LEU A 6 -13.15 16.99 12.25
CA LEU A 6 -11.70 16.81 12.24
C LEU A 6 -11.34 16.17 13.59
N VAL A 7 -11.12 14.85 13.57
CA VAL A 7 -10.48 14.18 14.70
C VAL A 7 -9.05 14.72 14.73
N PRO A 8 -8.63 15.44 15.76
CA PRO A 8 -7.26 15.96 15.82
C PRO A 8 -6.28 14.79 15.76
N PRO A 9 -5.10 14.98 15.15
CA PRO A 9 -4.07 13.94 15.10
C PRO A 9 -3.77 13.45 16.53
N VAL A 10 -3.97 12.17 16.75
CA VAL A 10 -4.07 11.55 18.08
C VAL A 10 -2.73 10.96 18.51
N SER A 11 -1.80 10.80 17.55
CA SER A 11 -0.56 10.07 17.73
C SER A 11 0.47 10.52 16.70
N THR A 12 1.73 10.15 16.90
CA THR A 12 2.76 10.27 15.86
C THR A 12 2.46 9.32 14.70
N ILE A 13 3.05 9.56 13.52
CA ILE A 13 2.89 8.66 12.36
C ILE A 13 3.30 7.21 12.70
N PRO A 14 4.43 6.96 13.38
CA PRO A 14 4.79 5.60 13.83
C PRO A 14 3.74 4.96 14.73
N ASP A 15 3.19 5.69 15.70
CA ASP A 15 2.16 5.17 16.61
C ASP A 15 0.89 4.83 15.85
N ALA A 16 0.47 5.68 14.91
CA ALA A 16 -0.70 5.44 14.07
C ALA A 16 -0.54 4.18 13.20
N GLU A 17 0.67 3.93 12.67
CA GLU A 17 0.98 2.73 11.90
C GLU A 17 0.95 1.49 12.79
N GLU A 18 1.51 1.53 13.99
CA GLU A 18 1.46 0.42 14.95
C GLU A 18 0.01 0.09 15.35
N ILE A 19 -0.80 1.10 15.65
CA ILE A 19 -2.22 0.94 15.99
C ILE A 19 -2.97 0.30 14.81
N LYS A 20 -2.73 0.77 13.60
CA LYS A 20 -3.35 0.21 12.39
C LYS A 20 -2.95 -1.26 12.18
N LEU A 21 -1.67 -1.59 12.32
CA LEU A 21 -1.18 -2.96 12.13
C LEU A 21 -1.74 -3.91 13.18
N ARG A 22 -1.92 -3.45 14.41
CA ARG A 22 -2.34 -4.29 15.52
C ARG A 22 -3.86 -4.43 15.63
N TRP A 23 -4.60 -3.35 15.37
CA TRP A 23 -6.02 -3.25 15.68
C TRP A 23 -6.89 -2.86 14.48
N GLY A 24 -6.28 -2.49 13.35
CA GLY A 24 -6.99 -2.03 12.17
C GLY A 24 -7.89 -3.11 11.57
N VAL A 25 -9.05 -2.65 11.08
CA VAL A 25 -10.03 -3.45 10.33
C VAL A 25 -10.55 -2.58 9.21
N ALA A 26 -10.72 -3.14 8.01
CA ALA A 26 -11.19 -2.41 6.83
C ALA A 26 -12.69 -2.15 6.80
N LYS A 27 -13.48 -2.92 7.57
CA LYS A 27 -14.94 -2.75 7.67
C LYS A 27 -15.35 -2.56 9.13
N GLU A 28 -16.07 -1.49 9.42
CA GLU A 28 -16.54 -1.15 10.76
C GLU A 28 -17.39 -2.27 11.38
N VAL A 29 -18.21 -2.93 10.58
CA VAL A 29 -19.08 -4.02 11.00
C VAL A 29 -18.31 -5.23 11.55
N LEU A 30 -17.04 -5.40 11.21
CA LEU A 30 -16.19 -6.48 11.68
C LEU A 30 -15.47 -6.16 13.00
N ALA A 31 -15.55 -4.92 13.46
CA ALA A 31 -14.93 -4.49 14.72
C ALA A 31 -15.92 -4.66 15.88
N ASP A 32 -15.48 -5.32 16.96
CA ASP A 32 -16.30 -5.43 18.17
C ASP A 32 -16.47 -4.01 18.80
N PRO A 33 -17.71 -3.53 18.98
CA PRO A 33 -17.98 -2.22 19.57
C PRO A 33 -17.55 -2.12 21.05
N ASN A 34 -17.45 -3.24 21.75
CA ASN A 34 -17.04 -3.29 23.15
C ASN A 34 -15.53 -3.38 23.34
N GLU A 35 -14.78 -3.74 22.28
CA GLU A 35 -13.33 -3.81 22.33
C GLU A 35 -12.74 -2.40 22.38
N LYS A 36 -12.01 -2.11 23.46
CA LYS A 36 -11.32 -0.84 23.69
C LYS A 36 -9.83 -1.03 23.49
N ILE A 37 -9.24 -0.13 22.74
CA ILE A 37 -7.80 -0.05 22.49
C ILE A 37 -7.23 1.19 23.18
N GLU A 38 -6.06 1.05 23.76
CA GLU A 38 -5.32 2.13 24.35
C GLU A 38 -4.46 2.82 23.29
N ILE A 39 -4.64 4.11 23.14
CA ILE A 39 -3.89 4.92 22.18
C ILE A 39 -2.95 5.83 22.94
N PRO A 40 -1.64 5.87 22.57
CA PRO A 40 -0.70 6.81 23.15
C PRO A 40 -1.20 8.25 23.06
N GLY A 41 -1.04 9.01 24.11
CA GLY A 41 -1.34 10.44 24.10
C GLY A 41 -0.29 11.23 23.32
N LEU A 42 -0.64 12.42 22.85
CA LEU A 42 0.30 13.32 22.18
C LEU A 42 0.79 14.39 23.16
N GLY A 43 2.11 14.52 23.30
CA GLY A 43 2.74 15.46 24.23
C GLY A 43 2.42 15.12 25.68
N ASP A 44 2.00 16.09 26.48
CA ASP A 44 1.68 15.94 27.92
C ASP A 44 0.33 15.25 28.20
N ARG A 45 -0.38 14.83 27.16
CA ARG A 45 -1.65 14.11 27.32
C ARG A 45 -1.40 12.65 27.56
N GLY A 46 -1.96 12.11 28.65
CA GLY A 46 -1.91 10.69 28.94
C GLY A 46 -2.59 9.82 27.88
N PRO A 47 -2.38 8.50 27.94
CA PRO A 47 -3.02 7.56 27.02
C PRO A 47 -4.56 7.64 27.14
N ARG A 48 -5.25 7.35 26.04
CA ARG A 48 -6.72 7.38 25.98
C ARG A 48 -7.28 6.10 25.42
N LEU A 49 -8.47 5.74 25.84
CA LEU A 49 -9.20 4.59 25.32
C LEU A 49 -10.03 5.02 24.10
N LEU A 50 -9.94 4.25 23.04
CA LEU A 50 -10.77 4.34 21.84
C LEU A 50 -11.44 2.98 21.60
N SER A 51 -12.68 2.95 21.10
CA SER A 51 -13.24 1.68 20.62
C SER A 51 -12.57 1.26 19.32
N ARG A 52 -12.38 -0.05 19.14
CA ARG A 52 -11.85 -0.59 17.88
C ARG A 52 -12.76 -0.23 16.71
N GLN A 53 -14.06 -0.20 16.92
CA GLN A 53 -15.04 0.26 15.94
C GLN A 53 -14.81 1.71 15.50
N ALA A 54 -14.50 2.62 16.43
CA ALA A 54 -14.18 4.00 16.09
C ALA A 54 -12.88 4.13 15.27
N LEU A 55 -11.92 3.23 15.45
CA LEU A 55 -10.74 3.13 14.59
C LEU A 55 -11.13 2.64 13.19
N ALA A 56 -11.94 1.59 13.10
CA ALA A 56 -12.43 1.07 11.83
C ALA A 56 -13.22 2.12 11.05
N ALA A 57 -14.08 2.91 11.69
CA ALA A 57 -14.85 4.01 11.10
C ALA A 57 -13.96 5.12 10.48
N VAL A 58 -12.67 5.18 10.83
CA VAL A 58 -11.70 6.08 10.19
C VAL A 58 -10.97 5.37 9.03
N ILE A 59 -10.71 4.08 9.17
CA ILE A 59 -9.96 3.29 8.16
C ILE A 59 -10.85 2.97 6.95
N GLU A 60 -12.06 2.50 7.18
CA GLU A 60 -12.99 2.05 6.12
C GLU A 60 -13.17 3.09 5.01
N PRO A 61 -13.57 4.35 5.27
CA PRO A 61 -13.79 5.34 4.22
C PRO A 61 -12.49 5.68 3.45
N ARG A 62 -11.32 5.53 4.07
CA ARG A 62 -10.05 5.77 3.39
C ARG A 62 -9.68 4.64 2.42
N VAL A 63 -9.99 3.41 2.79
CA VAL A 63 -9.79 2.24 1.91
C VAL A 63 -10.83 2.25 0.79
N GLU A 64 -12.07 2.58 1.11
CA GLU A 64 -13.17 2.74 0.13
C GLU A 64 -12.85 3.80 -0.92
N GLU A 65 -12.35 4.96 -0.50
CA GLU A 65 -11.89 6.03 -1.40
C GLU A 65 -10.80 5.52 -2.34
N LEU A 66 -9.79 4.80 -1.81
CA LEU A 66 -8.71 4.22 -2.62
C LEU A 66 -9.25 3.24 -3.66
N PHE A 67 -10.17 2.36 -3.27
CA PHE A 67 -10.77 1.40 -4.18
C PHE A 67 -11.66 2.07 -5.22
N THR A 68 -12.42 3.09 -4.83
CA THR A 68 -13.27 3.87 -5.76
C THR A 68 -12.42 4.58 -6.82
N LEU A 69 -11.33 5.21 -6.42
CA LEU A 69 -10.39 5.84 -7.36
C LEU A 69 -9.76 4.80 -8.31
N THR A 70 -9.42 3.62 -7.77
CA THR A 70 -8.87 2.52 -8.58
C THR A 70 -9.93 2.00 -9.56
N GLN A 71 -11.17 1.83 -9.13
CA GLN A 71 -12.29 1.42 -9.99
C GLN A 71 -12.52 2.41 -11.13
N GLN A 72 -12.43 3.71 -10.84
CA GLN A 72 -12.54 4.75 -11.87
C GLN A 72 -11.46 4.55 -12.95
N VAL A 73 -10.20 4.36 -12.56
CA VAL A 73 -9.10 4.10 -13.52
C VAL A 73 -9.36 2.85 -14.35
N ILE A 74 -9.88 1.78 -13.75
CA ILE A 74 -10.23 0.54 -14.45
C ILE A 74 -11.33 0.82 -15.50
N ARG A 75 -12.37 1.57 -15.16
CA ARG A 75 -13.44 1.97 -16.08
C ARG A 75 -12.93 2.81 -17.23
N GLU A 76 -12.13 3.81 -16.93
CA GLU A 76 -11.51 4.69 -17.93
C GLU A 76 -10.59 3.92 -18.89
N SER A 77 -9.98 2.84 -18.45
CA SER A 77 -9.15 1.98 -19.29
C SER A 77 -9.95 1.18 -20.34
N GLY A 78 -11.27 1.02 -20.15
CA GLY A 78 -12.15 0.20 -20.98
C GLY A 78 -12.01 -1.32 -20.78
N TYR A 79 -11.22 -1.77 -19.79
CA TYR A 79 -11.00 -3.21 -19.53
C TYR A 79 -11.90 -3.79 -18.43
N GLU A 80 -12.81 -3.02 -17.85
CA GLU A 80 -13.64 -3.45 -16.71
C GLU A 80 -14.40 -4.75 -17.02
N GLU A 81 -14.99 -4.87 -18.22
CA GLU A 81 -15.75 -6.03 -18.64
C GLU A 81 -14.89 -7.30 -18.84
N LEU A 82 -13.59 -7.14 -19.04
CA LEU A 82 -12.65 -8.24 -19.23
C LEU A 82 -12.17 -8.85 -17.89
N LEU A 83 -12.45 -8.19 -16.77
CA LEU A 83 -12.02 -8.62 -15.43
C LEU A 83 -13.00 -9.65 -14.84
N SER A 84 -13.31 -10.70 -15.58
CA SER A 84 -14.22 -11.78 -15.13
C SER A 84 -13.63 -12.61 -13.99
N SER A 85 -12.31 -12.69 -13.88
CA SER A 85 -11.61 -13.45 -12.83
C SER A 85 -11.51 -12.72 -11.49
N GLY A 86 -12.02 -11.49 -11.41
CA GLY A 86 -12.01 -10.68 -10.20
C GLY A 86 -10.73 -9.87 -9.97
N ILE A 87 -10.57 -9.39 -8.75
CA ILE A 87 -9.50 -8.47 -8.32
C ILE A 87 -8.51 -9.19 -7.42
N VAL A 88 -7.22 -8.89 -7.61
CA VAL A 88 -6.16 -9.40 -6.74
C VAL A 88 -5.55 -8.24 -5.97
N LEU A 89 -5.71 -8.27 -4.64
CA LEU A 89 -5.11 -7.31 -3.73
C LEU A 89 -3.74 -7.81 -3.30
N THR A 90 -2.74 -6.94 -3.26
CA THR A 90 -1.41 -7.27 -2.75
C THR A 90 -0.77 -6.06 -2.05
N GLY A 91 0.40 -6.24 -1.46
CA GLY A 91 1.02 -5.22 -0.62
C GLY A 91 0.67 -5.39 0.85
N GLY A 92 1.33 -4.65 1.74
CA GLY A 92 1.15 -4.81 3.20
C GLY A 92 -0.27 -4.56 3.67
N THR A 93 -0.95 -3.57 3.12
CA THR A 93 -2.32 -3.21 3.48
C THR A 93 -3.35 -4.27 3.10
N SER A 94 -3.04 -5.14 2.11
CA SER A 94 -3.93 -6.25 1.75
C SER A 94 -4.11 -7.30 2.85
N LEU A 95 -3.32 -7.22 3.91
CA LEU A 95 -3.45 -8.07 5.09
C LEU A 95 -4.43 -7.52 6.14
N LEU A 96 -4.99 -6.34 5.90
CA LEU A 96 -5.97 -5.75 6.82
C LEU A 96 -7.25 -6.60 6.85
N PRO A 97 -7.71 -7.03 8.03
CA PRO A 97 -8.96 -7.80 8.12
C PRO A 97 -10.14 -7.06 7.48
N GLY A 98 -10.96 -7.77 6.70
CA GLY A 98 -12.13 -7.21 6.02
C GLY A 98 -11.83 -6.46 4.71
N ILE A 99 -10.57 -6.44 4.25
CA ILE A 99 -10.21 -5.69 3.04
C ILE A 99 -10.73 -6.34 1.76
N THR A 100 -10.81 -7.67 1.72
CA THR A 100 -11.37 -8.42 0.59
C THR A 100 -12.85 -8.16 0.44
N GLU A 101 -13.58 -8.21 1.54
CA GLU A 101 -15.02 -7.93 1.60
C GLU A 101 -15.32 -6.49 1.16
N LEU A 102 -14.53 -5.53 1.61
CA LEU A 102 -14.69 -4.14 1.19
C LEU A 102 -14.35 -3.96 -0.30
N ALA A 103 -13.36 -4.67 -0.81
CA ALA A 103 -13.03 -4.65 -2.22
C ALA A 103 -14.16 -5.24 -3.07
N GLU A 104 -14.77 -6.34 -2.64
CA GLU A 104 -15.91 -6.96 -3.32
C GLU A 104 -17.11 -6.02 -3.37
N ASP A 105 -17.36 -5.28 -2.28
CA ASP A 105 -18.46 -4.30 -2.24
C ASP A 105 -18.23 -3.15 -3.23
N VAL A 106 -16.99 -2.65 -3.36
CA VAL A 106 -16.68 -1.51 -4.24
C VAL A 106 -16.55 -1.94 -5.70
N PHE A 107 -15.80 -3.01 -5.98
CA PHE A 107 -15.54 -3.44 -7.36
C PHE A 107 -16.68 -4.27 -7.95
N LEU A 108 -17.61 -4.78 -7.15
CA LEU A 108 -18.68 -5.72 -7.54
C LEU A 108 -18.12 -6.95 -8.28
N LYS A 109 -16.96 -7.40 -7.86
CA LYS A 109 -16.24 -8.55 -8.40
C LYS A 109 -15.57 -9.32 -7.26
N PRO A 110 -15.37 -10.62 -7.39
CA PRO A 110 -14.64 -11.41 -6.40
C PRO A 110 -13.25 -10.82 -6.15
N ALA A 111 -12.84 -10.76 -4.89
CA ALA A 111 -11.52 -10.27 -4.51
C ALA A 111 -10.74 -11.32 -3.71
N ARG A 112 -9.43 -11.37 -3.90
CA ARG A 112 -8.53 -12.24 -3.14
C ARG A 112 -7.20 -11.58 -2.86
N ILE A 113 -6.50 -12.05 -1.84
CA ILE A 113 -5.14 -11.61 -1.55
C ILE A 113 -4.16 -12.38 -2.45
N GLY A 114 -3.27 -11.66 -3.11
CA GLY A 114 -2.16 -12.19 -3.91
C GLY A 114 -0.89 -12.32 -3.10
N TRP A 115 -0.28 -13.50 -3.17
CA TRP A 115 0.97 -13.82 -2.48
C TRP A 115 2.09 -13.99 -3.52
N PRO A 116 3.30 -13.48 -3.26
CA PRO A 116 4.45 -13.75 -4.12
C PRO A 116 4.70 -15.25 -4.25
N GLN A 117 4.91 -15.72 -5.48
CA GLN A 117 5.28 -17.10 -5.76
C GLN A 117 6.81 -17.19 -5.81
N TYR A 118 7.39 -17.92 -4.89
CA TYR A 118 8.83 -18.15 -4.83
C TYR A 118 9.11 -19.46 -4.08
N ASP A 119 9.89 -20.35 -4.69
CA ASP A 119 10.17 -21.68 -4.18
C ASP A 119 11.66 -21.87 -3.75
N GLY A 120 12.39 -20.77 -3.58
CA GLY A 120 13.78 -20.80 -3.12
C GLY A 120 13.94 -20.85 -1.59
N THR A 121 15.19 -20.81 -1.13
CA THR A 121 15.56 -20.92 0.29
C THR A 121 14.99 -19.83 1.20
N LEU A 122 14.58 -18.71 0.64
CA LEU A 122 13.95 -17.60 1.37
C LEU A 122 12.43 -17.59 1.24
N ALA A 123 11.82 -18.70 0.79
CA ALA A 123 10.38 -18.76 0.53
C ALA A 123 9.54 -18.32 1.73
N ASP A 124 9.87 -18.78 2.91
CA ASP A 124 9.12 -18.46 4.15
C ASP A 124 9.17 -16.97 4.52
N VAL A 125 10.25 -16.28 4.15
CA VAL A 125 10.43 -14.86 4.42
C VAL A 125 9.67 -14.01 3.37
N VAL A 126 9.75 -14.40 2.10
CA VAL A 126 9.22 -13.59 0.99
C VAL A 126 7.76 -13.91 0.63
N LYS A 127 7.19 -15.00 1.11
CA LYS A 127 5.76 -15.34 0.99
C LYS A 127 4.91 -14.42 1.90
N ASN A 128 4.98 -13.13 1.62
CA ASN A 128 4.14 -12.13 2.28
C ASN A 128 3.77 -11.08 1.25
N PRO A 129 2.49 -10.67 1.13
CA PRO A 129 2.03 -9.68 0.17
C PRO A 129 2.82 -8.38 0.19
N ARG A 130 3.37 -7.98 1.34
CA ARG A 130 4.21 -6.78 1.49
C ARG A 130 5.45 -6.78 0.59
N PHE A 131 5.93 -7.96 0.19
CA PHE A 131 7.11 -8.11 -0.66
C PHE A 131 6.77 -8.29 -2.14
N ALA A 132 5.49 -8.27 -2.52
CA ALA A 132 5.06 -8.59 -3.88
C ALA A 132 5.73 -7.70 -4.94
N THR A 133 5.84 -6.40 -4.71
CA THR A 133 6.51 -5.47 -5.64
C THR A 133 7.99 -5.78 -5.77
N ALA A 134 8.69 -6.00 -4.65
CA ALA A 134 10.12 -6.32 -4.68
C ALA A 134 10.38 -7.65 -5.40
N MET A 135 9.57 -8.67 -5.12
CA MET A 135 9.66 -9.97 -5.78
C MET A 135 9.34 -9.88 -7.27
N GLY A 136 8.32 -9.11 -7.64
CA GLY A 136 7.97 -8.88 -9.05
C GLY A 136 9.12 -8.22 -9.83
N LEU A 137 9.78 -7.22 -9.25
CA LEU A 137 10.94 -6.57 -9.86
C LEU A 137 12.12 -7.53 -10.03
N LEU A 138 12.37 -8.39 -9.04
CA LEU A 138 13.44 -9.40 -9.14
C LEU A 138 13.15 -10.44 -10.22
N VAL A 139 11.91 -10.93 -10.28
CA VAL A 139 11.49 -11.90 -11.31
C VAL A 139 11.59 -11.30 -12.70
N GLU A 140 11.16 -10.05 -12.88
CA GLU A 140 11.25 -9.35 -14.16
C GLU A 140 12.72 -9.11 -14.55
N ALA A 141 13.56 -8.69 -13.61
CA ALA A 141 14.99 -8.49 -13.85
C ALA A 141 15.70 -9.80 -14.30
N ASP A 142 15.39 -10.92 -13.63
CA ASP A 142 15.93 -12.23 -14.01
C ASP A 142 15.41 -12.66 -15.39
N SER A 143 14.12 -12.46 -15.66
CA SER A 143 13.51 -12.73 -16.97
C SER A 143 14.17 -11.93 -18.09
N GLN A 144 14.40 -10.64 -17.88
CA GLN A 144 15.10 -9.77 -18.86
C GLN A 144 16.54 -10.21 -19.08
N ARG A 145 17.24 -10.60 -18.02
CA ARG A 145 18.60 -11.13 -18.11
C ARG A 145 18.63 -12.42 -18.93
N ARG A 146 17.72 -13.36 -18.69
CA ARG A 146 17.62 -14.62 -19.44
C ARG A 146 17.28 -14.41 -20.91
N ARG A 147 16.47 -13.40 -21.22
CA ARG A 147 16.11 -13.01 -22.60
C ARG A 147 17.24 -12.25 -23.33
N GLY A 148 18.42 -12.13 -22.72
CA GLY A 148 19.58 -11.46 -23.33
C GLY A 148 19.40 -9.95 -23.51
N ARG A 149 18.34 -9.35 -23.00
CA ARG A 149 18.22 -7.91 -22.90
C ARG A 149 19.22 -7.44 -21.84
N LYS A 150 20.35 -6.85 -22.30
CA LYS A 150 21.18 -6.06 -21.40
C LYS A 150 20.24 -5.05 -20.78
N ILE A 151 20.03 -5.11 -19.47
CA ILE A 151 19.40 -4.02 -18.72
C ILE A 151 20.21 -2.81 -19.14
N ALA A 152 19.56 -1.89 -19.88
CA ALA A 152 20.22 -0.64 -20.22
C ALA A 152 20.61 -0.05 -18.88
N GLN A 153 21.88 -0.17 -18.54
CA GLN A 153 22.46 0.60 -17.48
C GLN A 153 22.18 2.05 -17.87
N GLN A 154 21.13 2.61 -17.32
CA GLN A 154 21.07 4.05 -17.07
C GLN A 154 22.12 4.34 -15.99
N THR A 155 23.35 3.97 -16.27
CA THR A 155 24.48 4.74 -15.85
C THR A 155 24.27 6.07 -16.55
N GLY A 156 23.48 6.95 -15.90
CA GLY A 156 23.62 8.37 -16.19
C GLY A 156 25.12 8.56 -16.16
N SER A 157 25.68 8.76 -17.35
CA SER A 157 27.09 8.64 -17.61
C SER A 157 27.78 9.62 -16.68
N PHE A 158 28.36 9.13 -15.58
CA PHE A 158 29.27 9.93 -14.73
C PHE A 158 30.27 10.66 -15.64
N LYS A 159 30.68 10.05 -16.76
CA LYS A 159 31.45 10.70 -17.82
C LYS A 159 30.74 11.90 -18.45
N GLN A 160 29.42 11.84 -18.67
CA GLN A 160 28.68 12.97 -19.26
C GLN A 160 28.46 14.10 -18.23
N THR A 161 28.23 13.76 -16.97
CA THR A 161 28.15 14.76 -15.90
C THR A 161 29.51 15.40 -15.64
N PHE A 162 30.59 14.62 -15.64
CA PHE A 162 31.95 15.13 -15.53
C PHE A 162 32.36 15.98 -16.74
N LYS A 163 31.95 15.60 -17.95
CA LYS A 163 32.20 16.38 -19.16
C LYS A 163 31.47 17.72 -19.12
N ARG A 164 30.20 17.76 -18.74
CA ARG A 164 29.43 19.00 -18.56
C ARG A 164 30.00 19.90 -17.46
N MET A 165 30.46 19.30 -16.35
CA MET A 165 31.09 20.06 -15.27
C MET A 165 32.43 20.65 -15.70
N LYS A 166 33.21 19.92 -16.49
CA LYS A 166 34.49 20.41 -17.06
C LYS A 166 34.25 21.53 -18.08
N GLU A 167 33.27 21.37 -18.98
CA GLU A 167 32.88 22.40 -19.95
C GLU A 167 32.35 23.67 -19.28
N TRP A 168 31.60 23.54 -18.16
CA TRP A 168 31.13 24.67 -17.38
C TRP A 168 32.28 25.44 -16.69
N ILE A 169 33.25 24.71 -16.11
CA ILE A 169 34.43 25.33 -15.47
C ILE A 169 35.31 26.05 -16.51
N VAL A 170 35.55 25.44 -17.68
CA VAL A 170 36.40 26.02 -18.74
C VAL A 170 35.70 27.21 -19.44
N GLY A 171 34.37 27.25 -19.44
CA GLY A 171 33.61 28.34 -20.05
C GLY A 171 33.34 29.55 -19.14
N ASN A 172 33.64 29.43 -17.83
CA ASN A 172 33.40 30.51 -16.85
C ASN A 172 34.68 31.06 -16.20
N PHE A 173 35.84 30.65 -16.65
CA PHE A 173 37.15 31.17 -16.32
C PHE A 173 37.96 31.30 -17.66
#